data_900ccaaeabd0e587f59d5e800b5d41a4
#
_entry.id   900ccaaeabd0e587f59d5e800b5d41a4
#
_cell.length_a   1.000
_cell.length_b   1.000
_cell.length_c   1.000
_cell.angle_alpha   90.00
_cell.angle_beta   90.00
_cell.angle_gamma   90.00
#
_symmetry.space_group_name_H-M   'P 1'
#
loop_
_entity.id
_entity.type
_entity.pdbx_description
1 polymer ?
#
loop_
_entity_poly.entity_id
_entity_poly.type
_entity_poly.pdbx_seq_one_letter_code
_entity_poly.pdbx_strand_id
1 'polypeptide(L)'
;YSDPAAKGQGEGKAQWLVHRLGRAMGLAKRELRVISPYFVPGEEGTRWLVGKRAQGVDVSVLTNSLAANDVMAVHGGYAPYRVPLLEGGVTLYELMPHGRQDSSLFGSSGASLHTKAFAVDAERGFIGSFNLDPRSVNLNTEMGILFRDRAATAALLRSYEAKIAPDKSYRVRLLDGELRWDDASVAPPRTWDREPEASAWRRWTARAVGWLPIESQL
;
A
#
# COMPACT_ATOMS: atom_id res chain seq x y z
N TYR A 1 -2.40 19.28 -6.98
CA TYR A 1 -1.97 18.77 -8.30
C TYR A 1 -2.98 17.76 -8.82
N SER A 2 -3.12 17.70 -10.13
CA SER A 2 -3.94 16.70 -10.82
C SER A 2 -3.18 16.22 -12.07
N ASP A 3 -3.56 15.05 -12.55
CA ASP A 3 -3.19 14.62 -13.90
C ASP A 3 -3.89 15.50 -14.95
N PRO A 4 -3.33 15.63 -16.16
CA PRO A 4 -4.02 16.26 -17.28
C PRO A 4 -5.26 15.43 -17.69
N ALA A 5 -6.33 16.10 -18.13
CA ALA A 5 -7.56 15.44 -18.57
C ALA A 5 -7.32 14.42 -19.71
N ALA A 6 -6.33 14.67 -20.57
CA ALA A 6 -5.96 13.81 -21.69
C ALA A 6 -5.05 12.61 -21.30
N LYS A 7 -4.79 12.39 -20.01
CA LYS A 7 -3.95 11.26 -19.57
C LYS A 7 -4.43 9.91 -20.10
N GLY A 8 -5.74 9.65 -20.05
CA GLY A 8 -6.33 8.41 -20.56
C GLY A 8 -6.09 8.16 -22.06
N GLN A 9 -5.71 9.21 -22.81
CA GLN A 9 -5.29 9.15 -24.22
C GLN A 9 -3.77 9.03 -24.38
N GLY A 10 -3.03 8.93 -23.26
CA GLY A 10 -1.57 8.82 -23.26
C GLY A 10 -0.83 10.15 -23.45
N GLU A 11 -1.54 11.27 -23.40
CA GLU A 11 -0.96 12.59 -23.61
C GLU A 11 -0.43 13.21 -22.31
N GLY A 12 0.44 14.22 -22.44
CA GLY A 12 0.94 15.02 -21.33
C GLY A 12 1.78 14.26 -20.31
N LYS A 13 2.46 13.17 -20.70
CA LYS A 13 3.21 12.27 -19.78
C LYS A 13 4.13 12.99 -18.81
N ALA A 14 4.84 14.04 -19.29
CA ALA A 14 5.73 14.82 -18.43
C ALA A 14 5.03 15.54 -17.26
N GLN A 15 3.72 15.74 -17.36
CA GLN A 15 2.89 16.43 -16.38
C GLN A 15 2.14 15.45 -15.45
N TRP A 16 2.24 14.15 -15.70
CA TRP A 16 1.52 13.16 -14.90
C TRP A 16 1.93 13.22 -13.43
N LEU A 17 0.92 13.05 -12.59
CA LEU A 17 1.06 13.15 -11.14
C LEU A 17 2.13 12.22 -10.58
N VAL A 18 2.26 11.00 -11.14
CA VAL A 18 3.26 10.01 -10.73
C VAL A 18 4.67 10.57 -10.69
N HIS A 19 5.07 11.42 -11.64
CA HIS A 19 6.42 12.01 -11.66
C HIS A 19 6.64 12.99 -10.50
N ARG A 20 5.58 13.72 -10.12
CA ARG A 20 5.64 14.62 -8.96
C ARG A 20 5.72 13.85 -7.66
N LEU A 21 4.90 12.79 -7.54
CA LEU A 21 4.89 11.91 -6.37
C LEU A 21 6.22 11.17 -6.23
N GLY A 22 6.75 10.61 -7.33
CA GLY A 22 8.07 9.96 -7.35
C GLY A 22 9.19 10.90 -6.90
N ARG A 23 9.19 12.17 -7.37
CA ARG A 23 10.16 13.16 -6.89
C ARG A 23 9.99 13.48 -5.41
N ALA A 24 8.75 13.62 -4.92
CA ALA A 24 8.50 13.93 -3.51
C ALA A 24 8.92 12.77 -2.60
N MET A 25 8.56 11.53 -2.93
CA MET A 25 9.00 10.33 -2.21
C MET A 25 10.53 10.14 -2.31
N GLY A 26 11.12 10.50 -3.46
CA GLY A 26 12.56 10.45 -3.70
C GLY A 26 13.39 11.31 -2.73
N LEU A 27 12.79 12.32 -2.11
CA LEU A 27 13.44 13.17 -1.11
C LEU A 27 13.62 12.48 0.25
N ALA A 28 13.02 11.32 0.46
CA ALA A 28 13.14 10.57 1.72
C ALA A 28 14.61 10.24 2.03
N LYS A 29 15.04 10.60 3.24
CA LYS A 29 16.39 10.34 3.78
C LYS A 29 16.38 9.50 5.04
N ARG A 30 15.29 9.52 5.80
CA ARG A 30 15.15 8.81 7.07
C ARG A 30 13.99 7.82 7.03
N GLU A 31 12.81 8.28 6.61
CA GLU A 31 11.62 7.45 6.60
C GLU A 31 10.68 7.77 5.45
N LEU A 32 10.04 6.73 4.95
CA LEU A 32 8.96 6.79 3.98
C LEU A 32 7.82 5.90 4.46
N ARG A 33 6.66 6.48 4.77
CA ARG A 33 5.44 5.77 5.15
C ARG A 33 4.44 5.90 4.02
N VAL A 34 3.95 4.77 3.54
CA VAL A 34 3.04 4.70 2.39
C VAL A 34 1.73 4.04 2.82
N ILE A 35 0.62 4.63 2.44
CA ILE A 35 -0.73 4.07 2.55
C ILE A 35 -1.29 3.96 1.13
N SER A 36 -1.53 2.74 0.67
CA SER A 36 -2.13 2.50 -0.63
C SER A 36 -3.06 1.29 -0.56
N PRO A 37 -4.39 1.50 -0.63
CA PRO A 37 -5.38 0.41 -0.65
C PRO A 37 -5.10 -0.62 -1.75
N TYR A 38 -4.78 -0.11 -2.93
CA TYR A 38 -4.32 -0.89 -4.07
C TYR A 38 -2.83 -0.63 -4.23
N PHE A 39 -2.04 -1.67 -3.98
CA PHE A 39 -0.58 -1.60 -4.00
C PHE A 39 -0.05 -2.69 -4.93
N VAL A 40 0.27 -2.30 -6.15
CA VAL A 40 0.89 -3.16 -7.17
C VAL A 40 2.11 -2.43 -7.70
N PRO A 41 3.26 -2.51 -6.98
CA PRO A 41 4.43 -1.70 -7.29
C PRO A 41 5.09 -2.06 -8.61
N GLY A 42 4.84 -3.25 -9.13
CA GLY A 42 5.57 -3.80 -10.27
C GLY A 42 7.05 -4.01 -9.93
N GLU A 43 7.81 -4.49 -10.91
CA GLU A 43 9.26 -4.69 -10.72
C GLU A 43 10.00 -3.37 -10.49
N GLU A 44 9.63 -2.31 -11.20
CA GLU A 44 10.29 -1.01 -11.10
C GLU A 44 10.06 -0.36 -9.74
N GLY A 45 8.80 -0.30 -9.28
CA GLY A 45 8.45 0.24 -7.97
C GLY A 45 9.07 -0.58 -6.84
N THR A 46 9.10 -1.91 -6.96
CA THR A 46 9.76 -2.80 -6.00
C THR A 46 11.25 -2.50 -5.91
N ARG A 47 11.96 -2.46 -7.04
CA ARG A 47 13.39 -2.10 -7.08
C ARG A 47 13.65 -0.71 -6.49
N TRP A 48 12.75 0.23 -6.76
CA TRP A 48 12.89 1.59 -6.23
C TRP A 48 12.73 1.64 -4.70
N LEU A 49 11.71 0.97 -4.14
CA LEU A 49 11.47 0.91 -2.68
C LEU A 49 12.63 0.21 -1.95
N VAL A 50 13.10 -0.93 -2.49
CA VAL A 50 14.26 -1.66 -1.98
C VAL A 50 15.53 -0.79 -2.07
N GLY A 51 15.71 -0.07 -3.17
CA GLY A 51 16.82 0.89 -3.33
C GLY A 51 16.81 2.01 -2.28
N LYS A 52 15.62 2.48 -1.86
CA LYS A 52 15.50 3.42 -0.73
C LYS A 52 15.92 2.80 0.59
N ARG A 53 15.55 1.54 0.85
CA ARG A 53 16.03 0.79 2.02
C ARG A 53 17.56 0.66 2.02
N ALA A 54 18.15 0.31 0.88
CA ALA A 54 19.61 0.22 0.74
C ALA A 54 20.33 1.55 0.99
N GLN A 55 19.65 2.69 0.79
CA GLN A 55 20.13 4.04 1.13
C GLN A 55 19.95 4.39 2.62
N GLY A 56 19.45 3.47 3.45
CA GLY A 56 19.20 3.68 4.88
C GLY A 56 17.86 4.32 5.21
N VAL A 57 16.96 4.49 4.25
CA VAL A 57 15.61 5.00 4.50
C VAL A 57 14.76 3.90 5.11
N ASP A 58 14.07 4.18 6.21
CA ASP A 58 13.07 3.27 6.78
C ASP A 58 11.78 3.34 5.97
N VAL A 59 11.55 2.31 5.14
CA VAL A 59 10.39 2.22 4.24
C VAL A 59 9.36 1.26 4.79
N SER A 60 8.13 1.73 4.92
CA SER A 60 7.01 0.92 5.38
C SER A 60 5.75 1.22 4.57
N VAL A 61 5.05 0.16 4.20
CA VAL A 61 3.84 0.20 3.38
C VAL A 61 2.68 -0.45 4.12
N LEU A 62 1.54 0.22 4.11
CA LEU A 62 0.25 -0.28 4.56
C LEU A 62 -0.68 -0.44 3.35
N THR A 63 -1.18 -1.65 3.16
CA THR A 63 -2.17 -1.99 2.12
C THR A 63 -3.31 -2.84 2.71
N ASN A 64 -4.28 -3.26 1.91
CA ASN A 64 -5.33 -4.18 2.33
C ASN A 64 -4.83 -5.64 2.32
N SER A 65 -5.21 -6.42 3.34
CA SER A 65 -5.10 -7.88 3.27
C SER A 65 -6.01 -8.45 2.18
N LEU A 66 -5.80 -9.70 1.77
CA LEU A 66 -6.69 -10.36 0.81
C LEU A 66 -8.15 -10.38 1.29
N ALA A 67 -8.36 -10.57 2.58
CA ALA A 67 -9.71 -10.60 3.16
C ALA A 67 -10.38 -9.22 3.18
N ALA A 68 -9.61 -8.13 3.34
CA ALA A 68 -10.08 -6.75 3.36
C ALA A 68 -10.17 -6.12 1.96
N ASN A 69 -9.53 -6.72 0.95
CA ASN A 69 -9.51 -6.17 -0.41
C ASN A 69 -10.81 -6.49 -1.14
N ASP A 70 -11.46 -5.49 -1.71
CA ASP A 70 -12.67 -5.62 -2.53
C ASP A 70 -12.37 -6.08 -3.96
N VAL A 71 -11.14 -5.85 -4.46
CA VAL A 71 -10.70 -6.23 -5.81
C VAL A 71 -9.63 -7.31 -5.73
N MET A 72 -10.02 -8.59 -5.85
CA MET A 72 -9.11 -9.73 -5.78
C MET A 72 -7.97 -9.68 -6.80
N ALA A 73 -8.23 -9.10 -7.97
CA ALA A 73 -7.24 -8.97 -9.03
C ALA A 73 -6.06 -8.08 -8.59
N VAL A 74 -6.33 -6.97 -7.91
CA VAL A 74 -5.30 -6.08 -7.36
C VAL A 74 -4.43 -6.82 -6.36
N HIS A 75 -5.05 -7.63 -5.47
CA HIS A 75 -4.29 -8.42 -4.52
C HIS A 75 -3.43 -9.49 -5.21
N GLY A 76 -3.95 -10.12 -6.27
CA GLY A 76 -3.19 -11.04 -7.12
C GLY A 76 -1.96 -10.38 -7.76
N GLY A 77 -2.10 -9.13 -8.22
CA GLY A 77 -0.99 -8.34 -8.75
C GLY A 77 0.03 -7.91 -7.69
N TYR A 78 -0.39 -7.72 -6.44
CA TYR A 78 0.50 -7.39 -5.31
C TYR A 78 1.28 -8.60 -4.80
N ALA A 79 0.64 -9.75 -4.72
CA ALA A 79 1.17 -10.94 -4.04
C ALA A 79 2.60 -11.36 -4.45
N PRO A 80 2.99 -11.31 -5.75
CA PRO A 80 4.36 -11.65 -6.18
C PRO A 80 5.44 -10.75 -5.61
N TYR A 81 5.12 -9.51 -5.26
CA TYR A 81 6.09 -8.50 -4.81
C TYR A 81 6.37 -8.52 -3.31
N ARG A 82 5.60 -9.28 -2.51
CA ARG A 82 5.81 -9.38 -1.05
C ARG A 82 7.20 -9.88 -0.70
N VAL A 83 7.60 -11.00 -1.29
CA VAL A 83 8.90 -11.62 -0.98
C VAL A 83 10.06 -10.68 -1.32
N PRO A 84 10.21 -10.17 -2.56
CA PRO A 84 11.32 -9.27 -2.89
C PRO A 84 11.31 -7.96 -2.08
N LEU A 85 10.15 -7.42 -1.71
CA LEU A 85 10.06 -6.25 -0.84
C LEU A 85 10.59 -6.55 0.57
N LEU A 86 10.17 -7.69 1.16
CA LEU A 86 10.58 -8.11 2.50
C LEU A 86 12.06 -8.47 2.56
N GLU A 87 12.58 -9.19 1.56
CA GLU A 87 14.02 -9.48 1.41
C GLU A 87 14.84 -8.19 1.30
N GLY A 88 14.31 -7.20 0.58
CA GLY A 88 14.90 -5.87 0.48
C GLY A 88 14.73 -5.00 1.73
N GLY A 89 14.14 -5.54 2.80
CA GLY A 89 13.99 -4.87 4.10
C GLY A 89 12.84 -3.85 4.18
N VAL A 90 11.94 -3.82 3.20
CA VAL A 90 10.72 -3.01 3.27
C VAL A 90 9.77 -3.65 4.28
N THR A 91 9.21 -2.85 5.20
CA THR A 91 8.21 -3.34 6.15
C THR A 91 6.83 -3.32 5.51
N LEU A 92 6.10 -4.44 5.58
CA LEU A 92 4.76 -4.56 5.03
C LEU A 92 3.74 -4.79 6.13
N TYR A 93 2.66 -4.02 6.07
CA TYR A 93 1.46 -4.20 6.88
C TYR A 93 0.25 -4.41 5.96
N GLU A 94 -0.58 -5.36 6.33
CA GLU A 94 -1.85 -5.64 5.64
C GLU A 94 -3.00 -5.40 6.62
N LEU A 95 -3.88 -4.43 6.30
CA LEU A 95 -5.03 -4.10 7.13
C LEU A 95 -5.95 -5.31 7.25
N MET A 96 -6.37 -5.62 8.48
CA MET A 96 -7.33 -6.68 8.77
C MET A 96 -8.72 -6.31 8.27
N PRO A 97 -9.55 -7.29 7.85
CA PRO A 97 -10.95 -7.03 7.58
C PRO A 97 -11.66 -6.65 8.87
N HIS A 98 -12.36 -5.52 8.92
CA HIS A 98 -13.09 -5.12 10.11
C HIS A 98 -14.48 -5.73 10.11
N GLY A 99 -14.71 -6.64 11.05
CA GLY A 99 -16.02 -7.19 11.38
C GLY A 99 -16.44 -6.93 12.83
N ARG A 100 -15.61 -6.28 13.65
CA ARG A 100 -15.87 -6.15 15.10
C ARG A 100 -15.48 -4.77 15.62
N GLN A 101 -16.45 -3.85 15.70
CA GLN A 101 -16.42 -2.61 16.48
C GLN A 101 -15.49 -1.51 15.96
N ASP A 102 -15.94 -0.73 14.98
CA ASP A 102 -15.81 0.72 15.06
C ASP A 102 -16.73 1.36 14.03
N SER A 103 -17.90 1.78 14.48
CA SER A 103 -18.76 2.73 13.77
C SER A 103 -18.11 4.10 13.83
N SER A 104 -17.15 4.40 12.96
CA SER A 104 -16.69 5.77 12.82
C SER A 104 -17.73 6.57 12.04
N LEU A 105 -18.04 7.78 12.50
CA LEU A 105 -19.05 8.72 11.98
C LEU A 105 -18.87 9.15 10.52
N PHE A 106 -17.93 8.58 9.78
CA PHE A 106 -17.73 8.78 8.34
C PHE A 106 -17.79 7.44 7.63
N GLY A 107 -19.02 6.99 7.41
CA GLY A 107 -19.54 5.84 6.72
C GLY A 107 -18.62 5.11 5.74
N SER A 108 -18.20 3.89 6.12
CA SER A 108 -18.20 2.75 5.23
C SER A 108 -18.35 1.48 6.08
N SER A 109 -19.41 0.77 5.84
CA SER A 109 -19.70 -0.53 6.41
C SER A 109 -18.65 -1.55 5.92
N GLY A 110 -17.83 -2.06 6.85
CA GLY A 110 -16.75 -3.00 6.54
C GLY A 110 -15.48 -2.25 6.14
N ALA A 111 -14.61 -1.92 7.11
CA ALA A 111 -13.48 -1.03 6.86
C ALA A 111 -12.43 -1.64 5.95
N SER A 112 -12.57 -1.43 4.66
CA SER A 112 -11.50 -1.46 3.69
C SER A 112 -10.71 -0.15 3.78
N LEU A 113 -9.39 -0.23 3.71
CA LEU A 113 -8.54 0.96 3.57
C LEU A 113 -8.94 1.70 2.30
N HIS A 114 -9.17 3.01 2.38
CA HIS A 114 -9.45 3.83 1.20
C HIS A 114 -8.51 5.02 1.05
N THR A 115 -7.78 5.36 2.10
CA THR A 115 -6.79 6.45 2.11
C THR A 115 -5.63 6.14 1.18
N LYS A 116 -5.27 7.07 0.30
CA LYS A 116 -4.05 7.04 -0.50
C LYS A 116 -3.19 8.22 -0.07
N ALA A 117 -2.08 7.91 0.54
CA ALA A 117 -1.22 8.91 1.15
C ALA A 117 0.22 8.41 1.32
N PHE A 118 1.16 9.33 1.45
CA PHE A 118 2.49 9.03 1.95
C PHE A 118 3.03 10.17 2.80
N ALA A 119 3.95 9.83 3.71
CA ALA A 119 4.72 10.79 4.51
C ALA A 119 6.22 10.55 4.30
N VAL A 120 6.98 11.66 4.24
CA VAL A 120 8.42 11.69 4.03
C VAL A 120 9.07 12.49 5.15
N ASP A 121 9.94 11.86 5.91
CA ASP A 121 10.83 12.46 6.92
C ASP A 121 10.11 13.31 7.98
N ALA A 122 8.84 13.05 8.25
CA ALA A 122 7.97 13.84 9.12
C ALA A 122 7.84 15.33 8.72
N GLU A 123 8.17 15.67 7.47
CA GLU A 123 8.13 17.05 6.95
C GLU A 123 7.17 17.25 5.81
N ARG A 124 6.98 16.23 4.97
CA ARG A 124 6.22 16.29 3.74
C ARG A 124 5.21 15.18 3.70
N GLY A 125 4.11 15.43 3.04
CA GLY A 125 3.11 14.42 2.81
C GLY A 125 2.33 14.64 1.52
N PHE A 126 1.62 13.59 1.16
CA PHE A 126 0.64 13.57 0.09
C PHE A 126 -0.64 12.92 0.58
N ILE A 127 -1.76 13.45 0.17
CA ILE A 127 -3.08 12.83 0.30
C ILE A 127 -3.84 13.06 -1.01
N GLY A 128 -4.42 12.01 -1.57
CA GLY A 128 -5.15 12.14 -2.83
C GLY A 128 -5.87 10.86 -3.23
N SER A 129 -6.15 10.76 -4.53
CA SER A 129 -6.80 9.60 -5.13
C SER A 129 -5.83 8.55 -5.68
N PHE A 130 -4.52 8.88 -5.82
CA PHE A 130 -3.51 8.07 -6.46
C PHE A 130 -3.11 6.84 -5.64
N ASN A 131 -3.42 5.64 -6.15
CA ASN A 131 -2.86 4.39 -5.64
C ASN A 131 -1.48 4.11 -6.26
N LEU A 132 -0.68 3.30 -5.56
CA LEU A 132 0.56 2.77 -6.13
C LEU A 132 0.27 1.50 -6.92
N ASP A 133 -0.40 1.67 -8.06
CA ASP A 133 -0.76 0.61 -9.00
C ASP A 133 -0.60 1.10 -10.46
N PRO A 134 -0.46 0.19 -11.43
CA PRO A 134 -0.28 0.54 -12.84
C PRO A 134 -1.44 1.34 -13.43
N ARG A 135 -2.67 1.13 -12.93
CA ARG A 135 -3.85 1.84 -13.41
C ARG A 135 -3.81 3.32 -13.02
N SER A 136 -3.47 3.63 -11.75
CA SER A 136 -3.27 5.00 -11.30
C SER A 136 -2.08 5.66 -11.98
N VAL A 137 -1.02 4.89 -12.29
CA VAL A 137 0.13 5.41 -13.02
C VAL A 137 -0.22 5.76 -14.47
N ASN A 138 -0.94 4.89 -15.19
CA ASN A 138 -1.01 4.96 -16.65
C ASN A 138 -2.38 5.36 -17.22
N LEU A 139 -3.47 5.11 -16.49
CA LEU A 139 -4.83 5.20 -17.04
C LEU A 139 -5.71 6.23 -16.33
N ASN A 140 -5.81 6.16 -15.02
CA ASN A 140 -6.72 7.01 -14.26
C ASN A 140 -6.22 8.44 -14.21
N THR A 141 -7.15 9.39 -14.27
CA THR A 141 -6.87 10.78 -13.94
C THR A 141 -6.95 10.96 -12.43
N GLU A 142 -5.81 11.18 -11.82
CA GLU A 142 -5.66 11.27 -10.38
C GLU A 142 -5.41 12.70 -9.92
N MET A 143 -5.74 12.98 -8.66
CA MET A 143 -5.49 14.27 -8.03
C MET A 143 -5.06 14.12 -6.58
N GLY A 144 -4.43 15.18 -6.05
CA GLY A 144 -4.10 15.22 -4.64
C GLY A 144 -3.31 16.45 -4.24
N ILE A 145 -3.05 16.53 -2.95
CA ILE A 145 -2.33 17.62 -2.31
C ILE A 145 -0.98 17.10 -1.87
N LEU A 146 0.09 17.67 -2.41
CA LEU A 146 1.44 17.58 -1.86
C LEU A 146 1.65 18.77 -0.94
N PHE A 147 2.09 18.52 0.28
CA PHE A 147 2.35 19.58 1.26
C PHE A 147 3.71 19.39 1.94
N ARG A 148 4.26 20.51 2.41
CA ARG A 148 5.42 20.55 3.29
C ARG A 148 5.00 21.29 4.55
N ASP A 149 4.47 20.53 5.49
CA ASP A 149 3.97 21.02 6.76
C ASP A 149 4.15 19.95 7.84
N ARG A 150 4.87 20.25 8.90
CA ARG A 150 5.17 19.27 9.95
C ARG A 150 3.94 18.87 10.75
N ALA A 151 3.01 19.79 10.99
CA ALA A 151 1.81 19.50 11.78
C ALA A 151 0.86 18.57 11.01
N ALA A 152 0.62 18.86 9.71
CA ALA A 152 -0.16 18.02 8.83
C ALA A 152 0.51 16.63 8.63
N THR A 153 1.85 16.60 8.44
CA THR A 153 2.59 15.34 8.31
C THR A 153 2.52 14.51 9.59
N ALA A 154 2.64 15.16 10.77
CA ALA A 154 2.49 14.47 12.04
C ALA A 154 1.07 13.90 12.22
N ALA A 155 0.03 14.60 11.78
CA ALA A 155 -1.34 14.07 11.79
C ALA A 155 -1.48 12.84 10.88
N LEU A 156 -0.88 12.88 9.70
CA LEU A 156 -0.86 11.74 8.77
C LEU A 156 -0.10 10.55 9.37
N LEU A 157 1.05 10.77 9.99
CA LEU A 157 1.83 9.73 10.67
C LEU A 157 1.05 9.11 11.84
N ARG A 158 0.38 9.91 12.68
CA ARG A 158 -0.51 9.36 13.71
C ARG A 158 -1.62 8.48 13.14
N SER A 159 -2.21 8.89 12.02
CA SER A 159 -3.21 8.07 11.33
C SER A 159 -2.62 6.77 10.78
N TYR A 160 -1.39 6.82 10.27
CA TYR A 160 -0.65 5.64 9.82
C TYR A 160 -0.39 4.69 10.99
N GLU A 161 0.21 5.18 12.08
CA GLU A 161 0.53 4.38 13.28
C GLU A 161 -0.72 3.73 13.90
N ALA A 162 -1.83 4.47 13.96
CA ALA A 162 -3.10 3.93 14.44
C ALA A 162 -3.63 2.77 13.56
N LYS A 163 -3.32 2.79 12.26
CA LYS A 163 -3.78 1.74 11.33
C LYS A 163 -2.87 0.51 11.31
N ILE A 164 -1.56 0.69 11.54
CA ILE A 164 -0.61 -0.42 11.65
C ILE A 164 -0.55 -1.02 13.06
N ALA A 165 -1.37 -0.53 13.99
CA ALA A 165 -1.45 -1.07 15.34
C ALA A 165 -1.71 -2.60 15.28
N PRO A 166 -1.14 -3.38 16.22
CA PRO A 166 -1.16 -4.84 16.18
C PRO A 166 -2.55 -5.48 16.18
N ASP A 167 -3.56 -4.74 16.63
CA ASP A 167 -4.98 -5.14 16.63
C ASP A 167 -5.73 -4.71 15.36
N LYS A 168 -5.07 -4.01 14.43
CA LYS A 168 -5.66 -3.47 13.19
C LYS A 168 -5.04 -4.05 11.93
N SER A 169 -3.77 -4.40 11.98
CA SER A 169 -3.03 -4.86 10.79
C SER A 169 -2.15 -6.05 11.11
N TYR A 170 -2.08 -6.97 10.15
CA TYR A 170 -1.08 -8.02 10.15
C TYR A 170 0.28 -7.41 9.78
N ARG A 171 1.33 -7.77 10.52
CA ARG A 171 2.70 -7.54 10.07
C ARG A 171 3.12 -8.74 9.21
N VAL A 172 3.45 -8.46 7.95
CA VAL A 172 3.92 -9.51 7.04
C VAL A 172 5.43 -9.68 7.20
N ARG A 173 5.89 -10.93 7.33
CA ARG A 173 7.31 -11.27 7.48
C ARG A 173 7.70 -12.47 6.62
N LEU A 174 9.00 -12.63 6.41
CA LEU A 174 9.60 -13.87 5.94
C LEU A 174 10.18 -14.63 7.14
N LEU A 175 9.83 -15.90 7.26
CA LEU A 175 10.41 -16.84 8.19
C LEU A 175 10.82 -18.09 7.40
N ASP A 176 12.11 -18.40 7.37
CA ASP A 176 12.67 -19.52 6.59
C ASP A 176 12.29 -19.45 5.08
N GLY A 177 12.23 -18.24 4.53
CA GLY A 177 11.86 -18.00 3.13
C GLY A 177 10.35 -18.05 2.84
N GLU A 178 9.51 -18.30 3.85
CA GLU A 178 8.08 -18.37 3.71
C GLU A 178 7.37 -17.16 4.32
N LEU A 179 6.29 -16.73 3.68
CA LEU A 179 5.45 -15.64 4.18
C LEU A 179 4.73 -16.03 5.46
N ARG A 180 4.73 -15.12 6.43
CA ARG A 180 4.01 -15.22 7.69
C ARG A 180 3.31 -13.90 7.99
N TRP A 181 2.12 -13.99 8.59
CA TRP A 181 1.33 -12.84 9.03
C TRP A 181 1.18 -12.89 10.55
N ASP A 182 1.78 -11.94 11.25
CA ASP A 182 1.61 -11.82 12.69
C ASP A 182 0.27 -11.14 13.00
N ASP A 183 -0.51 -11.79 13.83
CA ASP A 183 -1.84 -11.38 14.28
C ASP A 183 -1.82 -11.24 15.80
N ALA A 184 -1.75 -10.02 16.28
CA ALA A 184 -1.82 -9.71 17.71
C ALA A 184 -3.18 -9.10 18.11
N SER A 185 -4.20 -9.19 17.25
CA SER A 185 -5.58 -8.85 17.57
C SER A 185 -6.24 -9.86 18.52
N VAL A 186 -5.63 -11.02 18.69
CA VAL A 186 -6.10 -12.13 19.54
C VAL A 186 -5.10 -12.42 20.66
N ALA A 187 -5.60 -13.01 21.75
CA ALA A 187 -4.78 -13.44 22.89
C ALA A 187 -4.89 -14.97 23.06
N PRO A 188 -3.78 -15.74 23.04
CA PRO A 188 -2.42 -15.29 22.73
C PRO A 188 -2.25 -14.86 21.25
N PRO A 189 -1.28 -14.00 20.93
CA PRO A 189 -0.95 -13.65 19.55
C PRO A 189 -0.62 -14.92 18.74
N ARG A 190 -0.99 -14.90 17.46
CA ARG A 190 -0.72 -16.04 16.56
C ARG A 190 -0.02 -15.58 15.28
N THR A 191 0.59 -16.51 14.59
CA THR A 191 1.18 -16.31 13.27
C THR A 191 0.50 -17.24 12.28
N TRP A 192 0.07 -16.70 11.15
CA TRP A 192 -0.54 -17.44 10.08
C TRP A 192 0.51 -17.85 9.03
N ASP A 193 0.37 -19.05 8.49
CA ASP A 193 1.19 -19.59 7.39
C ASP A 193 0.59 -19.32 6.00
N ARG A 194 -0.56 -18.68 5.98
CA ARG A 194 -1.31 -18.32 4.78
C ARG A 194 -2.11 -17.05 5.03
N GLU A 195 -2.61 -16.43 3.98
CA GLU A 195 -3.39 -15.20 4.07
C GLU A 195 -4.56 -15.34 5.05
N PRO A 196 -4.54 -14.55 6.15
CA PRO A 196 -5.53 -14.66 7.23
C PRO A 196 -6.95 -14.35 6.74
N GLU A 197 -7.95 -15.00 7.35
CA GLU A 197 -9.37 -14.73 7.15
C GLU A 197 -9.87 -14.79 5.70
N ALA A 198 -9.00 -15.12 4.73
CA ALA A 198 -9.39 -15.30 3.35
C ALA A 198 -9.91 -16.74 3.12
N SER A 199 -10.99 -16.90 2.38
CA SER A 199 -11.47 -18.21 1.99
C SER A 199 -10.49 -18.91 1.03
N ALA A 200 -10.55 -20.25 0.96
CA ALA A 200 -9.72 -21.00 0.02
C ALA A 200 -9.95 -20.55 -1.44
N TRP A 201 -11.20 -20.22 -1.78
CA TRP A 201 -11.57 -19.70 -3.09
C TRP A 201 -10.90 -18.35 -3.37
N ARG A 202 -10.93 -17.39 -2.43
CA ARG A 202 -10.26 -16.09 -2.61
C ARG A 202 -8.77 -16.25 -2.81
N ARG A 203 -8.10 -17.11 -2.04
CA ARG A 203 -6.67 -17.40 -2.20
C ARG A 203 -6.36 -18.02 -3.56
N TRP A 204 -7.18 -18.98 -4.00
CA TRP A 204 -7.00 -19.62 -5.31
C TRP A 204 -7.18 -18.58 -6.44
N THR A 205 -8.25 -17.79 -6.40
CA THR A 205 -8.54 -16.77 -7.40
C THR A 205 -7.43 -15.72 -7.47
N ALA A 206 -6.97 -15.20 -6.33
CA ALA A 206 -5.87 -14.23 -6.28
C ALA A 206 -4.59 -14.81 -6.91
N ARG A 207 -4.25 -16.09 -6.64
CA ARG A 207 -3.11 -16.77 -7.28
C ARG A 207 -3.29 -16.93 -8.79
N ALA A 208 -4.47 -17.38 -9.22
CA ALA A 208 -4.75 -17.57 -10.65
C ALA A 208 -4.65 -16.24 -11.43
N VAL A 209 -5.15 -15.16 -10.85
CA VAL A 209 -5.04 -13.81 -11.43
C VAL A 209 -3.59 -13.33 -11.46
N GLY A 210 -2.79 -13.61 -10.43
CA GLY A 210 -1.37 -13.26 -10.40
C GLY A 210 -0.52 -13.94 -11.49
N TRP A 211 -1.02 -14.98 -12.14
CA TRP A 211 -0.38 -15.62 -13.29
C TRP A 211 -0.79 -15.05 -14.65
N LEU A 212 -1.84 -14.23 -14.67
CA LEU A 212 -2.29 -13.59 -15.91
C LEU A 212 -1.46 -12.34 -16.21
N PRO A 213 -1.13 -12.07 -17.49
CA PRO A 213 -0.39 -10.87 -17.87
C PRO A 213 -1.30 -9.64 -17.94
N ILE A 214 -2.05 -9.39 -16.85
CA ILE A 214 -3.02 -8.29 -16.75
C ILE A 214 -2.56 -7.18 -15.80
N GLU A 215 -1.35 -7.27 -15.26
CA GLU A 215 -0.81 -6.30 -14.29
C GLU A 215 -0.92 -4.85 -14.80
N SER A 216 -0.73 -4.62 -16.08
CA SER A 216 -0.85 -3.28 -16.69
C SER A 216 -2.28 -2.70 -16.65
N GLN A 217 -3.28 -3.51 -16.33
CA GLN A 217 -4.69 -3.12 -16.25
C GLN A 217 -5.19 -2.99 -14.80
N LEU A 218 -4.35 -3.34 -13.82
CA LEU A 218 -4.68 -3.32 -12.39
C LEU A 218 -4.44 -1.96 -11.76
#